data_f09ce5c6bd179cae60c433542d5a67bd
#
_entry.id   f09ce5c6bd179cae60c433542d5a67bd
#
_cell.length_a   1.000
_cell.length_b   1.000
_cell.length_c   1.000
_cell.angle_alpha   90.00
_cell.angle_beta   90.00
_cell.angle_gamma   90.00
#
_symmetry.space_group_name_H-M   'P 1'
#
loop_
_entity.id
_entity.type
_entity.pdbx_description
1 polymer ?
#
loop_
_entity_poly.entity_id
_entity_poly.type
_entity_poly.pdbx_seq_one_letter_code
_entity_poly.pdbx_strand_id
1 'polypeptide(L)'
;LLANKIKENTDGNIDFNLVLKGDKEIFIVKDSEYTEPGCIATTFDGEKLVTYITNLYEDSITRASNNLKKDNTEDKNIRYYGANPNNYVRFNNELWRIIGIFGNNVKLIRNDRLGWLSWDTSESTVNSGYGINQWGESKDTSGNIYEGADLQVYLNKMYYGGIEVTCYGDSGNKTTTCPTNTLDETSKALIDNHIWNTGAPNKNELYNSTTSSYDTVEFYKAERGTVNGKICTSGGYCNDTVTRTTEWTGYIALPYITDYAYASGEDDCNTKIDQSSPYKCKNNNWMFFKENTSYLTLSPSTYTSRAFYVWNVNGGVTAGYNDATVATAVFPAIY
;
A
#
# COMPACT_ATOMS: atom_id res chain seq x y z
N LEU A 1 5.15 -4.53 36.50
CA LEU A 1 4.38 -5.79 36.41
C LEU A 1 4.73 -6.57 35.15
N LEU A 2 4.93 -5.92 34.02
CA LEU A 2 5.30 -6.56 32.74
C LEU A 2 6.70 -7.18 32.77
N ALA A 3 7.68 -6.44 33.29
CA ALA A 3 9.06 -6.90 33.39
C ALA A 3 9.22 -8.15 34.31
N ASN A 4 8.31 -8.37 35.25
CA ASN A 4 8.33 -9.55 36.12
C ASN A 4 7.72 -10.79 35.45
N LYS A 5 6.76 -10.65 34.55
CA LYS A 5 6.22 -11.79 33.79
C LYS A 5 7.16 -12.28 32.67
N ILE A 6 7.99 -11.41 32.15
CA ILE A 6 9.01 -11.76 31.14
C ILE A 6 10.12 -12.64 31.76
N LYS A 7 10.35 -12.53 33.04
CA LYS A 7 11.38 -13.31 33.75
C LYS A 7 11.00 -14.77 34.09
N GLU A 8 9.73 -15.13 33.98
CA GLU A 8 9.25 -16.45 34.43
C GLU A 8 9.24 -17.52 33.33
N ASN A 9 9.49 -17.15 32.04
CA ASN A 9 9.58 -18.13 30.97
C ASN A 9 11.05 -18.29 30.52
N THR A 10 11.72 -19.28 31.08
CA THR A 10 13.16 -19.52 30.92
C THR A 10 13.52 -20.40 29.71
N ASP A 11 12.59 -20.81 28.85
CA ASP A 11 12.86 -21.78 27.77
C ASP A 11 13.05 -21.15 26.40
N GLY A 12 13.42 -19.89 26.30
CA GLY A 12 13.82 -19.25 25.03
C GLY A 12 12.73 -19.00 24.01
N ASN A 13 11.51 -19.48 24.22
CA ASN A 13 10.31 -19.15 23.47
C ASN A 13 9.44 -18.23 24.29
N ILE A 14 9.42 -16.96 23.92
CA ILE A 14 8.60 -15.97 24.61
C ILE A 14 7.26 -15.91 23.85
N ASP A 15 6.23 -16.57 24.36
CA ASP A 15 4.85 -16.40 23.93
C ASP A 15 4.28 -15.14 24.58
N PHE A 16 3.94 -14.14 23.80
CA PHE A 16 3.29 -12.95 24.30
C PHE A 16 1.84 -12.86 23.81
N ASN A 17 0.92 -13.00 24.74
CA ASN A 17 -0.41 -12.42 24.64
C ASN A 17 -0.43 -11.18 25.55
N LEU A 18 -0.21 -10.01 25.00
CA LEU A 18 -0.28 -8.79 25.77
C LEU A 18 -1.64 -8.11 25.50
N VAL A 19 -2.57 -8.29 26.42
CA VAL A 19 -3.79 -7.49 26.48
C VAL A 19 -3.52 -6.34 27.46
N LEU A 20 -3.25 -5.15 26.93
CA LEU A 20 -3.24 -3.94 27.73
C LEU A 20 -4.62 -3.27 27.68
N LYS A 21 -5.19 -3.03 28.84
CA LYS A 21 -6.36 -2.16 29.00
C LYS A 21 -5.87 -0.72 29.07
N GLY A 22 -6.20 0.07 28.08
CA GLY A 22 -6.01 1.52 28.11
C GLY A 22 -5.47 2.08 26.82
N ASP A 23 -6.16 3.03 26.34
CA ASP A 23 -5.90 4.07 25.35
C ASP A 23 -4.74 3.91 24.36
N LYS A 24 -5.10 3.66 23.09
CA LYS A 24 -4.32 3.90 21.88
C LYS A 24 -3.03 3.09 21.73
N GLU A 25 -3.15 1.78 21.54
CA GLU A 25 -1.97 0.93 21.36
C GLU A 25 -2.11 0.01 20.15
N ILE A 26 -1.10 0.01 19.28
CA ILE A 26 -0.92 -0.97 18.21
C ILE A 26 -0.15 -2.16 18.79
N PHE A 27 -0.66 -3.37 18.62
CA PHE A 27 -0.02 -4.58 19.10
C PHE A 27 0.74 -5.27 17.97
N ILE A 28 2.03 -5.49 18.15
CA ILE A 28 2.80 -6.45 17.39
C ILE A 28 2.81 -7.75 18.20
N VAL A 29 2.17 -8.79 17.69
CA VAL A 29 1.99 -10.03 18.43
C VAL A 29 2.76 -11.15 17.74
N LYS A 30 3.56 -11.90 18.51
CA LYS A 30 3.91 -13.26 18.13
C LYS A 30 2.70 -14.11 18.45
N ASP A 31 1.93 -14.48 17.44
CA ASP A 31 0.76 -15.33 17.64
C ASP A 31 1.15 -16.78 17.37
N SER A 32 1.00 -17.62 18.39
CA SER A 32 1.25 -19.07 18.29
C SER A 32 0.28 -19.78 17.34
N GLU A 33 -0.81 -19.13 16.95
CA GLU A 33 -1.76 -19.62 15.95
C GLU A 33 -1.31 -19.35 14.51
N TYR A 34 -0.37 -18.41 14.31
CA TYR A 34 0.23 -18.15 13.00
C TYR A 34 1.58 -18.86 12.91
N THR A 35 1.65 -19.89 12.08
CA THR A 35 2.88 -20.65 11.78
C THR A 35 3.93 -19.86 11.01
N GLU A 36 3.75 -18.54 10.84
CA GLU A 36 4.69 -17.66 10.16
C GLU A 36 5.75 -17.17 11.15
N PRO A 37 7.04 -17.27 10.81
CA PRO A 37 8.09 -16.83 11.70
C PRO A 37 8.13 -15.30 11.77
N GLY A 38 8.09 -14.74 12.96
CA GLY A 38 8.58 -13.39 13.17
C GLY A 38 7.65 -12.32 13.72
N CYS A 39 6.54 -12.65 14.36
CA CYS A 39 5.79 -11.63 15.09
C CYS A 39 6.52 -11.23 16.37
N ILE A 40 6.81 -9.96 16.56
CA ILE A 40 7.33 -9.39 17.82
C ILE A 40 6.16 -8.73 18.53
N ALA A 41 5.94 -9.12 19.80
CA ALA A 41 4.92 -8.47 20.62
C ALA A 41 5.47 -7.19 21.25
N THR A 42 5.00 -6.06 20.80
CA THR A 42 5.22 -4.78 21.47
C THR A 42 3.97 -3.91 21.32
N THR A 43 3.66 -3.15 22.36
CA THR A 43 2.59 -2.14 22.31
C THR A 43 3.19 -0.81 21.93
N PHE A 44 2.72 -0.22 20.85
CA PHE A 44 3.18 1.09 20.42
C PHE A 44 2.02 1.99 20.03
N ASP A 45 2.09 3.25 20.44
CA ASP A 45 1.50 4.30 19.64
C ASP A 45 2.37 4.52 18.38
N GLY A 46 1.88 5.25 17.41
CA GLY A 46 2.61 5.45 16.15
C GLY A 46 4.01 6.01 16.34
N GLU A 47 4.22 6.97 17.25
CA GLU A 47 5.54 7.56 17.52
C GLU A 47 6.50 6.55 18.14
N LYS A 48 6.03 5.72 19.06
CA LYS A 48 6.84 4.65 19.65
C LYS A 48 7.19 3.59 18.62
N LEU A 49 6.28 3.24 17.71
CA LEU A 49 6.55 2.27 16.65
C LEU A 49 7.59 2.80 15.67
N VAL A 50 7.51 4.08 15.26
CA VAL A 50 8.55 4.74 14.46
C VAL A 50 9.91 4.67 15.17
N THR A 51 9.96 5.05 16.45
CA THR A 51 11.20 5.02 17.24
C THR A 51 11.76 3.60 17.36
N TYR A 52 10.91 2.62 17.62
CA TYR A 52 11.32 1.22 17.72
C TYR A 52 11.93 0.69 16.42
N ILE A 53 11.25 0.88 15.28
CA ILE A 53 11.74 0.40 13.98
C ILE A 53 13.02 1.15 13.58
N THR A 54 13.11 2.45 13.89
CA THR A 54 14.32 3.23 13.66
C THR A 54 15.50 2.67 14.45
N ASN A 55 15.31 2.34 15.71
CA ASN A 55 16.35 1.72 16.55
C ASN A 55 16.76 0.34 16.01
N LEU A 56 15.81 -0.47 15.54
CA LEU A 56 16.12 -1.75 14.88
C LEU A 56 16.97 -1.53 13.61
N TYR A 57 16.72 -0.47 12.87
CA TYR A 57 17.47 -0.13 11.67
C TYR A 57 18.88 0.38 11.99
N GLU A 58 19.05 1.23 13.02
CA GLU A 58 20.35 1.82 13.37
C GLU A 58 21.35 0.77 13.87
N ASP A 59 20.90 -0.27 14.55
CA ASP A 59 21.74 -1.38 14.94
C ASP A 59 21.92 -2.37 13.79
N SER A 60 23.16 -2.68 13.43
CA SER A 60 23.48 -3.50 12.24
C SER A 60 23.00 -4.94 12.34
N ILE A 61 22.95 -5.49 13.56
CA ILE A 61 22.56 -6.89 13.81
C ILE A 61 21.04 -7.01 13.71
N THR A 62 20.33 -6.13 14.41
CA THR A 62 18.86 -6.12 14.39
C THR A 62 18.31 -5.69 13.04
N ARG A 63 18.97 -4.76 12.33
CA ARG A 63 18.65 -4.39 10.96
C ARG A 63 18.68 -5.60 10.02
N ALA A 64 19.75 -6.37 10.06
CA ALA A 64 19.90 -7.56 9.22
C ALA A 64 18.89 -8.65 9.57
N SER A 65 18.70 -8.93 10.87
CA SER A 65 17.77 -9.98 11.33
C SER A 65 16.29 -9.64 11.10
N ASN A 66 15.94 -8.36 11.01
CA ASN A 66 14.58 -7.90 10.70
C ASN A 66 14.37 -7.55 9.22
N ASN A 67 15.37 -7.73 8.37
CA ASN A 67 15.28 -7.41 6.96
C ASN A 67 14.84 -5.94 6.71
N LEU A 68 15.58 -5.01 7.31
CA LEU A 68 15.36 -3.57 7.17
C LEU A 68 16.42 -2.93 6.29
N LYS A 69 15.98 -2.05 5.39
CA LYS A 69 16.88 -1.24 4.54
C LYS A 69 16.31 0.17 4.35
N LYS A 70 17.18 1.12 4.03
CA LYS A 70 16.75 2.39 3.43
C LYS A 70 16.58 2.22 1.93
N ASP A 71 15.50 2.79 1.38
CA ASP A 71 15.35 2.84 -0.07
C ASP A 71 16.36 3.82 -0.70
N ASN A 72 16.50 3.78 -2.02
CA ASN A 72 17.40 4.65 -2.77
C ASN A 72 16.74 5.93 -3.28
N THR A 73 15.50 6.20 -2.83
CA THR A 73 14.81 7.45 -3.13
C THR A 73 15.43 8.63 -2.38
N GLU A 74 15.02 9.85 -2.70
CA GLU A 74 15.45 11.05 -1.98
C GLU A 74 15.00 11.06 -0.52
N ASP A 75 13.83 10.44 -0.21
CA ASP A 75 13.26 10.40 1.15
C ASP A 75 13.96 9.41 2.08
N LYS A 76 14.73 8.44 1.52
CA LYS A 76 15.47 7.43 2.31
C LYS A 76 14.60 6.69 3.33
N ASN A 77 13.38 6.31 2.94
CA ASN A 77 12.45 5.62 3.81
C ASN A 77 13.04 4.29 4.31
N ILE A 78 12.75 3.94 5.56
CA ILE A 78 13.12 2.63 6.12
C ILE A 78 12.05 1.62 5.70
N ARG A 79 12.46 0.55 5.02
CA ARG A 79 11.56 -0.45 4.43
C ARG A 79 11.84 -1.84 4.94
N TYR A 80 10.79 -2.62 5.15
CA TYR A 80 10.90 -4.06 5.31
C TYR A 80 11.01 -4.74 3.94
N TYR A 81 11.95 -5.67 3.78
CA TYR A 81 12.22 -6.35 2.51
C TYR A 81 12.45 -7.86 2.68
N GLY A 82 12.49 -8.59 1.58
CA GLY A 82 12.76 -10.03 1.59
C GLY A 82 11.48 -10.88 1.65
N ALA A 83 11.63 -12.20 1.70
CA ALA A 83 10.49 -13.11 1.66
C ALA A 83 9.67 -13.12 2.95
N ASN A 84 10.34 -13.07 4.09
CA ASN A 84 9.72 -13.22 5.40
C ASN A 84 10.32 -12.22 6.41
N PRO A 85 10.12 -10.91 6.23
CA PRO A 85 10.54 -9.94 7.22
C PRO A 85 9.66 -10.04 8.47
N ASN A 86 10.23 -9.61 9.59
CA ASN A 86 9.54 -9.56 10.87
C ASN A 86 8.68 -8.28 10.97
N ASN A 87 7.60 -8.21 10.21
CA ASN A 87 6.80 -6.99 10.02
C ASN A 87 5.29 -7.16 10.23
N TYR A 88 4.88 -8.19 10.96
CA TYR A 88 3.47 -8.40 11.27
C TYR A 88 3.02 -7.56 12.45
N VAL A 89 1.81 -7.03 12.36
CA VAL A 89 1.13 -6.26 13.40
C VAL A 89 -0.35 -6.62 13.42
N ARG A 90 -0.92 -6.76 14.62
CA ARG A 90 -2.37 -6.90 14.78
C ARG A 90 -2.98 -5.51 14.94
N PHE A 91 -3.89 -5.15 14.05
CA PHE A 91 -4.59 -3.90 14.03
C PHE A 91 -6.05 -4.14 13.67
N ASN A 92 -7.01 -3.53 14.40
CA ASN A 92 -8.44 -3.75 14.21
C ASN A 92 -8.87 -5.24 14.29
N ASN A 93 -8.23 -6.02 15.16
CA ASN A 93 -8.40 -7.47 15.23
C ASN A 93 -8.10 -8.23 13.91
N GLU A 94 -7.44 -7.60 12.99
CA GLU A 94 -6.99 -8.13 11.71
C GLU A 94 -5.47 -8.20 11.68
N LEU A 95 -4.94 -9.06 10.80
CA LEU A 95 -3.50 -9.12 10.58
C LEU A 95 -3.10 -8.08 9.54
N TRP A 96 -2.13 -7.25 9.90
CA TRP A 96 -1.52 -6.25 9.04
C TRP A 96 -0.02 -6.45 8.95
N ARG A 97 0.60 -5.81 7.98
CA ARG A 97 2.05 -5.83 7.81
C ARG A 97 2.58 -4.42 7.66
N ILE A 98 3.75 -4.18 8.25
CA ILE A 98 4.43 -2.89 8.16
C ILE A 98 5.20 -2.85 6.84
N ILE A 99 4.88 -1.86 5.98
CA ILE A 99 5.66 -1.58 4.76
C ILE A 99 6.97 -0.90 5.16
N GLY A 100 6.90 0.08 6.04
CA GLY A 100 8.06 0.82 6.48
C GLY A 100 7.73 2.11 7.21
N ILE A 101 8.76 2.94 7.41
CA ILE A 101 8.65 4.29 7.95
C ILE A 101 8.82 5.29 6.81
N PHE A 102 7.89 6.22 6.73
CA PHE A 102 7.81 7.29 5.76
C PHE A 102 7.71 8.63 6.51
N GLY A 103 8.81 9.37 6.56
CA GLY A 103 8.90 10.51 7.45
C GLY A 103 8.74 10.10 8.91
N ASN A 104 7.69 10.59 9.56
CA ASN A 104 7.36 10.28 10.96
C ASN A 104 6.20 9.28 11.10
N ASN A 105 5.77 8.66 10.01
CA ASN A 105 4.61 7.77 10.00
C ASN A 105 5.02 6.34 9.67
N VAL A 106 4.30 5.38 10.26
CA VAL A 106 4.39 3.97 9.87
C VAL A 106 3.32 3.67 8.84
N LYS A 107 3.72 3.10 7.70
CA LYS A 107 2.78 2.65 6.69
C LYS A 107 2.48 1.18 6.86
N LEU A 108 1.20 0.86 6.99
CA LEU A 108 0.68 -0.50 7.10
C LEU A 108 -0.07 -0.91 5.84
N ILE A 109 -0.09 -2.21 5.57
CA ILE A 109 -0.96 -2.85 4.57
C ILE A 109 -1.68 -4.03 5.21
N ARG A 110 -2.96 -4.20 4.91
CA ARG A 110 -3.72 -5.36 5.38
C ARG A 110 -3.10 -6.65 4.81
N ASN A 111 -2.94 -7.68 5.64
CA ASN A 111 -2.33 -8.95 5.20
C ASN A 111 -3.25 -9.73 4.26
N ASP A 112 -4.54 -9.76 4.55
CA ASP A 112 -5.53 -10.46 3.74
C ASP A 112 -6.25 -9.46 2.84
N ARG A 113 -6.63 -9.89 1.64
CA ARG A 113 -7.44 -9.04 0.77
C ARG A 113 -8.76 -8.66 1.44
N LEU A 114 -9.18 -7.43 1.28
CA LEU A 114 -10.50 -6.98 1.72
C LEU A 114 -11.59 -7.59 0.83
N GLY A 115 -11.38 -7.63 -0.47
CA GLY A 115 -12.30 -8.18 -1.45
C GLY A 115 -11.77 -8.10 -2.88
N TRP A 116 -12.62 -8.48 -3.82
CA TRP A 116 -12.43 -8.31 -5.26
C TRP A 116 -13.31 -7.16 -5.71
N LEU A 117 -12.72 -6.00 -5.94
CA LEU A 117 -13.43 -4.78 -6.28
C LEU A 117 -12.78 -4.10 -7.49
N SER A 118 -13.59 -3.42 -8.29
CA SER A 118 -13.09 -2.54 -9.34
C SER A 118 -12.63 -1.21 -8.75
N TRP A 119 -11.75 -0.54 -9.47
CA TRP A 119 -11.33 0.82 -9.11
C TRP A 119 -12.49 1.81 -9.29
N ASP A 120 -13.23 1.66 -10.39
CA ASP A 120 -14.37 2.52 -10.73
C ASP A 120 -15.42 1.75 -11.52
N THR A 121 -16.62 2.31 -11.69
CA THR A 121 -17.75 1.71 -12.39
C THR A 121 -17.68 1.83 -13.90
N SER A 122 -16.87 2.73 -14.44
CA SER A 122 -16.87 3.09 -15.84
C SER A 122 -15.46 3.33 -16.36
N GLU A 123 -15.26 3.10 -17.64
CA GLU A 123 -14.06 3.49 -18.40
C GLU A 123 -14.22 4.85 -19.10
N SER A 124 -15.35 5.53 -18.90
CA SER A 124 -15.61 6.83 -19.49
C SER A 124 -15.33 7.96 -18.51
N THR A 125 -14.90 9.10 -19.01
CA THR A 125 -14.64 10.31 -18.22
C THR A 125 -15.88 10.93 -17.57
N VAL A 126 -17.05 10.33 -17.76
CA VAL A 126 -18.35 10.93 -17.39
C VAL A 126 -18.65 10.78 -15.90
N ASN A 127 -18.17 9.71 -15.26
CA ASN A 127 -18.60 9.38 -13.90
C ASN A 127 -17.65 9.87 -12.79
N SER A 128 -16.40 10.13 -13.12
CA SER A 128 -15.38 10.56 -12.16
C SER A 128 -14.59 11.80 -12.62
N GLY A 129 -15.23 12.65 -13.39
CA GLY A 129 -14.63 13.90 -13.85
C GLY A 129 -13.54 13.71 -14.88
N TYR A 130 -12.43 14.40 -14.69
CA TYR A 130 -11.28 14.35 -15.58
C TYR A 130 -10.43 13.09 -15.35
N GLY A 131 -10.95 11.96 -15.81
CA GLY A 131 -10.27 10.69 -15.70
C GLY A 131 -10.83 9.83 -14.58
N ILE A 132 -11.53 8.78 -14.97
CA ILE A 132 -12.12 7.78 -14.07
C ILE A 132 -11.10 7.07 -13.19
N ASN A 133 -9.83 7.17 -13.52
CA ASN A 133 -8.75 6.64 -12.72
C ASN A 133 -8.23 7.62 -11.65
N GLN A 134 -8.88 8.78 -11.50
CA GLN A 134 -8.55 9.70 -10.44
C GLN A 134 -9.01 9.15 -9.09
N TRP A 135 -8.10 9.15 -8.11
CA TRP A 135 -8.40 8.61 -6.79
C TRP A 135 -9.35 9.50 -5.98
N GLY A 136 -9.03 10.77 -5.89
CA GLY A 136 -9.79 11.74 -5.09
C GLY A 136 -10.86 12.49 -5.89
N GLU A 137 -11.58 13.38 -5.21
CA GLU A 137 -12.52 14.31 -5.82
C GLU A 137 -11.86 15.18 -6.88
N SER A 138 -12.57 15.46 -7.95
CA SER A 138 -12.09 16.32 -9.04
C SER A 138 -13.11 17.40 -9.41
N LYS A 139 -12.62 18.43 -10.12
CA LYS A 139 -13.47 19.49 -10.69
C LYS A 139 -13.20 19.63 -12.18
N ASP A 140 -14.29 19.80 -12.94
CA ASP A 140 -14.14 20.16 -14.34
C ASP A 140 -13.86 21.67 -14.51
N THR A 141 -13.66 22.11 -15.75
CA THR A 141 -13.42 23.52 -16.08
C THR A 141 -14.62 24.43 -15.81
N SER A 142 -15.81 23.87 -15.65
CA SER A 142 -17.04 24.58 -15.29
C SER A 142 -17.26 24.64 -13.78
N GLY A 143 -16.41 23.99 -13.00
CA GLY A 143 -16.50 23.95 -11.54
C GLY A 143 -17.40 22.84 -10.98
N ASN A 144 -17.91 21.94 -11.83
CA ASN A 144 -18.65 20.78 -11.34
C ASN A 144 -17.74 19.85 -10.56
N ILE A 145 -18.22 19.36 -9.42
CA ILE A 145 -17.50 18.46 -8.54
C ILE A 145 -17.91 17.03 -8.88
N TYR A 146 -16.93 16.16 -8.97
CA TYR A 146 -17.09 14.72 -9.18
C TYR A 146 -16.48 13.98 -8.00
N GLU A 147 -17.16 12.97 -7.50
CA GLU A 147 -16.61 12.10 -6.45
C GLU A 147 -15.32 11.43 -6.94
N GLY A 148 -14.49 10.98 -6.00
CA GLY A 148 -13.33 10.15 -6.30
C GLY A 148 -13.74 8.77 -6.80
N ALA A 149 -12.76 7.96 -7.16
CA ALA A 149 -12.95 6.57 -7.58
C ALA A 149 -13.87 5.81 -6.62
N ASP A 150 -14.78 4.98 -7.14
CA ASP A 150 -15.75 4.23 -6.33
C ASP A 150 -15.06 3.40 -5.23
N LEU A 151 -13.88 2.85 -5.52
CA LEU A 151 -13.08 2.14 -4.53
C LEU A 151 -12.61 3.06 -3.39
N GLN A 152 -12.20 4.28 -3.70
CA GLN A 152 -11.82 5.28 -2.70
C GLN A 152 -13.01 5.61 -1.79
N VAL A 153 -14.18 5.85 -2.39
CA VAL A 153 -15.42 6.13 -1.65
C VAL A 153 -15.77 4.95 -0.74
N TYR A 154 -15.70 3.73 -1.26
CA TYR A 154 -15.94 2.51 -0.50
C TYR A 154 -14.97 2.37 0.70
N LEU A 155 -13.67 2.51 0.47
CA LEU A 155 -12.66 2.35 1.54
C LEU A 155 -12.81 3.40 2.64
N ASN A 156 -13.19 4.62 2.32
CA ASN A 156 -13.25 5.70 3.31
C ASN A 156 -14.65 5.90 3.92
N LYS A 157 -15.73 5.67 3.18
CA LYS A 157 -17.09 5.73 3.75
C LYS A 157 -17.50 4.43 4.45
N MET A 158 -17.29 3.27 3.81
CA MET A 158 -17.72 1.98 4.39
C MET A 158 -16.65 1.39 5.32
N TYR A 159 -15.49 1.04 4.80
CA TYR A 159 -14.49 0.31 5.58
C TYR A 159 -13.96 1.15 6.75
N TYR A 160 -13.60 2.42 6.53
CA TYR A 160 -13.22 3.34 7.59
C TYR A 160 -14.44 3.86 8.37
N GLY A 161 -15.42 4.45 7.68
CA GLY A 161 -16.50 5.22 8.31
C GLY A 161 -17.66 4.39 8.85
N GLY A 162 -17.82 3.14 8.42
CA GLY A 162 -18.97 2.29 8.78
C GLY A 162 -20.29 2.74 8.12
N ILE A 163 -20.22 3.59 7.10
CA ILE A 163 -21.37 4.09 6.35
C ILE A 163 -21.57 3.19 5.13
N GLU A 164 -22.71 2.53 5.04
CA GLU A 164 -23.02 1.64 3.93
C GLU A 164 -23.03 2.39 2.59
N VAL A 165 -22.22 1.93 1.66
CA VAL A 165 -22.16 2.39 0.28
C VAL A 165 -22.11 1.21 -0.68
N THR A 166 -22.45 1.45 -1.93
CA THR A 166 -22.33 0.43 -2.99
C THR A 166 -20.87 0.14 -3.27
N CYS A 167 -20.54 -1.12 -3.50
CA CYS A 167 -19.26 -1.52 -4.06
C CYS A 167 -19.45 -2.19 -5.43
N TYR A 168 -18.41 -2.18 -6.22
CA TYR A 168 -18.46 -2.60 -7.61
C TYR A 168 -17.42 -3.69 -7.89
N GLY A 169 -17.83 -4.66 -8.69
CA GLY A 169 -17.02 -5.78 -9.13
C GLY A 169 -16.66 -5.68 -10.60
N ASP A 170 -16.52 -6.82 -11.24
CA ASP A 170 -16.13 -6.91 -12.65
C ASP A 170 -17.06 -6.13 -13.59
N SER A 171 -16.45 -5.47 -14.57
CA SER A 171 -17.12 -4.61 -15.56
C SER A 171 -17.87 -3.44 -14.92
N GLY A 172 -17.45 -2.98 -13.74
CA GLY A 172 -18.10 -1.90 -13.01
C GLY A 172 -19.52 -2.24 -12.53
N ASN A 173 -19.88 -3.52 -12.49
CA ASN A 173 -21.20 -3.93 -12.03
C ASN A 173 -21.31 -3.87 -10.51
N LYS A 174 -22.44 -3.38 -10.03
CA LYS A 174 -22.75 -3.46 -8.61
C LYS A 174 -22.66 -4.90 -8.13
N THR A 175 -21.85 -5.15 -7.12
CA THR A 175 -21.77 -6.48 -6.50
C THR A 175 -22.60 -6.56 -5.22
N THR A 176 -23.19 -7.72 -4.99
CA THR A 176 -23.88 -8.02 -3.72
C THR A 176 -22.94 -8.61 -2.68
N THR A 177 -21.71 -8.86 -3.03
CA THR A 177 -20.67 -9.46 -2.16
C THR A 177 -19.70 -8.40 -1.62
N CYS A 178 -20.20 -7.22 -1.32
CA CYS A 178 -19.39 -6.18 -0.67
C CYS A 178 -18.86 -6.69 0.67
N PRO A 179 -17.56 -6.52 0.94
CA PRO A 179 -17.04 -6.78 2.27
C PRO A 179 -17.76 -5.92 3.30
N THR A 180 -18.08 -6.48 4.45
CA THR A 180 -18.78 -5.77 5.52
C THR A 180 -17.88 -5.42 6.70
N ASN A 181 -16.58 -5.70 6.57
CA ASN A 181 -15.60 -5.32 7.58
C ASN A 181 -15.57 -3.79 7.73
N THR A 182 -15.47 -3.35 8.97
CA THR A 182 -15.27 -1.93 9.32
C THR A 182 -14.20 -1.81 10.40
N LEU A 183 -13.61 -0.64 10.51
CA LEU A 183 -12.69 -0.33 11.59
C LEU A 183 -13.47 0.07 12.85
N ASP A 184 -12.99 -0.39 13.99
CA ASP A 184 -13.49 0.10 15.28
C ASP A 184 -12.96 1.51 15.59
N GLU A 185 -13.60 2.21 16.55
CA GLU A 185 -13.25 3.60 16.86
C GLU A 185 -11.83 3.75 17.44
N THR A 186 -11.34 2.74 18.14
CA THR A 186 -9.98 2.74 18.67
C THR A 186 -8.95 2.67 17.53
N SER A 187 -9.19 1.80 16.58
CA SER A 187 -8.35 1.67 15.38
C SER A 187 -8.39 2.92 14.52
N LYS A 188 -9.58 3.50 14.30
CA LYS A 188 -9.73 4.77 13.54
C LYS A 188 -8.90 5.90 14.15
N ALA A 189 -8.85 6.00 15.48
CA ALA A 189 -8.12 7.04 16.18
C ALA A 189 -6.60 6.96 16.01
N LEU A 190 -6.08 5.86 15.52
CA LEU A 190 -4.65 5.63 15.26
C LEU A 190 -4.26 5.92 13.81
N ILE A 191 -5.22 6.10 12.92
CA ILE A 191 -4.97 6.33 11.49
C ILE A 191 -4.83 7.83 11.25
N ASP A 192 -3.71 8.20 10.61
CA ASP A 192 -3.49 9.57 10.18
C ASP A 192 -4.40 9.94 9.00
N ASN A 193 -4.95 11.16 9.03
CA ASN A 193 -5.57 11.77 7.86
C ASN A 193 -4.45 12.28 6.93
N HIS A 194 -3.91 11.37 6.15
CA HIS A 194 -2.66 11.51 5.44
C HIS A 194 -2.81 12.13 4.06
N ILE A 195 -1.78 12.86 3.61
CA ILE A 195 -1.67 13.32 2.23
C ILE A 195 -1.04 12.20 1.39
N TRP A 196 -1.87 11.54 0.60
CA TRP A 196 -1.46 10.49 -0.31
C TRP A 196 -1.07 11.07 -1.66
N ASN A 197 0.05 10.62 -2.20
CA ASN A 197 0.47 10.98 -3.55
C ASN A 197 -0.37 10.22 -4.58
N THR A 198 -0.97 10.94 -5.50
CA THR A 198 -1.85 10.40 -6.55
C THR A 198 -1.36 10.75 -7.95
N GLY A 199 -0.07 11.00 -8.09
CA GLY A 199 0.57 11.22 -9.37
C GLY A 199 0.42 10.00 -10.29
N ALA A 200 0.27 10.26 -11.58
CA ALA A 200 -0.02 9.26 -12.59
C ALA A 200 1.21 8.94 -13.45
N PRO A 201 1.88 7.81 -13.21
CA PRO A 201 3.01 7.43 -14.04
C PRO A 201 2.59 7.15 -15.48
N ASN A 202 3.36 7.68 -16.45
CA ASN A 202 3.19 7.40 -17.86
C ASN A 202 3.99 6.14 -18.25
N LYS A 203 3.27 5.09 -18.60
CA LYS A 203 3.89 3.82 -18.98
C LYS A 203 4.94 4.00 -20.10
N ASN A 204 4.60 4.75 -21.15
CA ASN A 204 5.46 4.83 -22.32
C ASN A 204 6.77 5.60 -22.07
N GLU A 205 6.74 6.55 -21.15
CA GLU A 205 7.91 7.38 -20.83
C GLU A 205 8.78 6.74 -19.75
N LEU A 206 8.17 6.04 -18.79
CA LEU A 206 8.91 5.30 -17.75
C LEU A 206 9.43 3.97 -18.24
N TYR A 207 8.81 3.40 -19.27
CA TYR A 207 9.14 2.08 -19.77
C TYR A 207 10.37 2.11 -20.68
N ASN A 208 11.40 1.43 -20.28
CA ASN A 208 12.57 1.19 -21.10
C ASN A 208 12.36 -0.09 -21.93
N SER A 209 12.13 0.06 -23.24
CA SER A 209 11.88 -1.07 -24.16
C SER A 209 13.09 -1.99 -24.33
N THR A 210 14.31 -1.48 -24.15
CA THR A 210 15.54 -2.27 -24.27
C THR A 210 15.70 -3.22 -23.10
N THR A 211 15.34 -2.77 -21.89
CA THR A 211 15.45 -3.58 -20.66
C THR A 211 14.12 -4.19 -20.24
N SER A 212 13.04 -3.87 -20.93
CA SER A 212 11.66 -4.28 -20.60
C SER A 212 11.29 -3.98 -19.13
N SER A 213 11.69 -2.82 -18.65
CA SER A 213 11.53 -2.45 -17.23
C SER A 213 11.17 -0.99 -17.05
N TYR A 214 10.67 -0.65 -15.85
CA TYR A 214 10.52 0.72 -15.36
C TYR A 214 11.65 1.04 -14.40
N ASP A 215 12.19 2.25 -14.46
CA ASP A 215 13.08 2.75 -13.41
C ASP A 215 12.28 2.98 -12.12
N THR A 216 12.69 2.34 -11.02
CA THR A 216 11.95 2.36 -9.76
C THR A 216 11.95 3.75 -9.12
N VAL A 217 13.07 4.47 -9.21
CA VAL A 217 13.18 5.83 -8.63
C VAL A 217 12.35 6.83 -9.43
N GLU A 218 12.38 6.73 -10.76
CA GLU A 218 11.54 7.58 -11.61
C GLU A 218 10.05 7.26 -11.42
N PHE A 219 9.70 5.99 -11.21
CA PHE A 219 8.33 5.62 -10.87
C PHE A 219 7.88 6.23 -9.53
N TYR A 220 8.77 6.20 -8.52
CA TYR A 220 8.54 6.84 -7.23
C TYR A 220 8.28 8.34 -7.37
N LYS A 221 9.07 9.04 -8.18
CA LYS A 221 8.88 10.46 -8.47
C LYS A 221 7.57 10.73 -9.20
N ALA A 222 7.23 9.88 -10.16
CA ALA A 222 5.98 10.01 -10.92
C ALA A 222 4.74 9.83 -10.02
N GLU A 223 4.77 8.89 -9.08
CA GLU A 223 3.72 8.74 -8.06
C GLU A 223 3.52 10.02 -7.24
N ARG A 224 4.56 10.83 -7.07
CA ARG A 224 4.56 12.13 -6.37
C ARG A 224 4.38 13.34 -7.28
N GLY A 225 4.04 13.09 -8.54
CA GLY A 225 3.85 14.17 -9.51
C GLY A 225 5.13 14.90 -9.92
N THR A 226 6.31 14.32 -9.67
CA THR A 226 7.60 14.92 -10.01
C THR A 226 8.36 14.04 -10.98
N VAL A 227 8.74 14.55 -12.13
CA VAL A 227 9.53 13.84 -13.14
C VAL A 227 10.66 14.73 -13.63
N ASN A 228 11.88 14.18 -13.67
CA ASN A 228 13.08 14.92 -14.10
C ASN A 228 13.23 16.28 -13.39
N GLY A 229 12.90 16.35 -12.10
CA GLY A 229 12.95 17.57 -11.31
C GLY A 229 11.84 18.59 -11.60
N LYS A 230 10.87 18.25 -12.44
CA LYS A 230 9.70 19.07 -12.72
C LYS A 230 8.51 18.60 -11.90
N ILE A 231 7.79 19.52 -11.30
CA ILE A 231 6.50 19.27 -10.68
C ILE A 231 5.45 19.29 -11.78
N CYS A 232 4.72 18.20 -11.95
CA CYS A 232 3.66 18.07 -12.93
C CYS A 232 2.32 18.30 -12.24
N THR A 233 1.68 19.42 -12.54
CA THR A 233 0.39 19.81 -11.92
C THR A 233 -0.82 19.06 -12.48
N SER A 234 -0.61 18.27 -13.55
CA SER A 234 -1.66 17.52 -14.23
C SER A 234 -1.51 16.00 -14.13
N GLY A 235 -0.92 15.52 -13.05
CA GLY A 235 -0.64 14.10 -12.87
C GLY A 235 0.80 13.72 -13.21
N GLY A 236 1.25 12.56 -12.89
CA GLY A 236 2.63 12.09 -12.82
C GLY A 236 3.60 12.55 -13.91
N TYR A 237 3.15 12.65 -15.15
CA TYR A 237 3.93 13.20 -16.25
C TYR A 237 3.40 14.54 -16.74
N CYS A 238 4.31 15.46 -17.06
CA CYS A 238 3.96 16.80 -17.56
C CYS A 238 3.23 16.77 -18.91
N ASN A 239 3.16 15.65 -19.56
CA ASN A 239 2.45 15.43 -20.83
C ASN A 239 1.10 14.72 -20.64
N ASP A 240 0.64 14.53 -19.42
CA ASP A 240 -0.67 13.97 -19.15
C ASP A 240 -1.76 14.89 -19.77
N THR A 241 -2.63 14.31 -20.56
CA THR A 241 -3.73 15.05 -21.21
C THR A 241 -4.93 15.23 -20.29
N VAL A 242 -4.91 14.60 -19.12
CA VAL A 242 -5.96 14.64 -18.11
C VAL A 242 -5.52 15.49 -16.94
N THR A 243 -6.27 16.54 -16.63
CA THR A 243 -6.03 17.34 -15.43
C THR A 243 -6.48 16.53 -14.21
N ARG A 244 -5.56 16.30 -13.29
CA ARG A 244 -5.83 15.62 -12.00
C ARG A 244 -4.94 16.19 -10.91
N THR A 245 -5.37 16.02 -9.66
CA THR A 245 -4.53 16.34 -8.51
C THR A 245 -3.42 15.31 -8.37
N THR A 246 -2.26 15.75 -7.88
CA THR A 246 -1.13 14.86 -7.55
C THR A 246 -1.16 14.41 -6.10
N GLU A 247 -2.12 14.90 -5.33
CA GLU A 247 -2.31 14.62 -3.91
C GLU A 247 -3.79 14.44 -3.58
N TRP A 248 -4.05 13.62 -2.59
CA TRP A 248 -5.37 13.41 -2.00
C TRP A 248 -5.20 13.21 -0.49
N THR A 249 -6.06 13.84 0.30
CA THR A 249 -6.04 13.70 1.76
C THR A 249 -7.15 12.79 2.23
N GLY A 250 -6.82 11.77 2.99
CA GLY A 250 -7.78 10.81 3.53
C GLY A 250 -7.11 9.71 4.36
N TYR A 251 -7.93 8.81 4.89
CA TYR A 251 -7.49 7.84 5.88
C TYR A 251 -6.96 6.54 5.26
N ILE A 252 -7.66 6.03 4.25
CA ILE A 252 -7.35 4.71 3.68
C ILE A 252 -7.16 4.83 2.19
N ALA A 253 -6.03 4.30 1.72
CA ALA A 253 -5.72 4.17 0.30
C ALA A 253 -5.19 2.75 -0.02
N LEU A 254 -4.37 2.65 -1.04
CA LEU A 254 -3.75 1.42 -1.51
C LEU A 254 -2.23 1.52 -1.42
N PRO A 255 -1.48 0.40 -1.44
CA PRO A 255 -0.03 0.46 -1.58
C PRO A 255 0.35 1.05 -2.95
N TYR A 256 1.57 1.55 -3.03
CA TYR A 256 2.17 1.97 -4.29
C TYR A 256 2.86 0.79 -5.02
N ILE A 257 3.06 0.93 -6.32
CA ILE A 257 3.93 0.01 -7.08
C ILE A 257 5.34 0.02 -6.48
N THR A 258 5.83 1.18 -6.06
CA THR A 258 7.15 1.28 -5.45
C THR A 258 7.24 0.65 -4.06
N ASP A 259 6.14 0.55 -3.32
CA ASP A 259 6.11 -0.26 -2.08
C ASP A 259 6.41 -1.73 -2.38
N TYR A 260 5.78 -2.27 -3.43
CA TYR A 260 6.05 -3.63 -3.91
C TYR A 260 7.51 -3.82 -4.37
N ALA A 261 8.04 -2.88 -5.14
CA ALA A 261 9.41 -2.97 -5.65
C ALA A 261 10.43 -3.01 -4.50
N TYR A 262 10.29 -2.12 -3.53
CA TYR A 262 11.20 -2.05 -2.38
C TYR A 262 11.00 -3.16 -1.35
N ALA A 263 9.89 -3.89 -1.40
CA ALA A 263 9.65 -5.06 -0.56
C ALA A 263 10.45 -6.29 -1.01
N SER A 264 11.03 -6.27 -2.21
CA SER A 264 11.90 -7.34 -2.70
C SER A 264 13.27 -7.32 -2.02
N GLY A 265 13.80 -8.51 -1.75
CA GLY A 265 15.19 -8.72 -1.35
C GLY A 265 16.17 -8.70 -2.52
N GLU A 266 15.68 -8.63 -3.75
CA GLU A 266 16.50 -8.56 -4.96
C GLU A 266 16.90 -7.11 -5.24
N ASP A 267 18.18 -6.82 -5.25
CA ASP A 267 18.72 -5.46 -5.46
C ASP A 267 18.28 -4.85 -6.81
N ASP A 268 18.12 -5.68 -7.83
CA ASP A 268 17.67 -5.25 -9.15
C ASP A 268 16.29 -4.53 -9.07
N CYS A 269 15.40 -4.96 -8.18
CA CYS A 269 14.07 -4.37 -8.04
C CYS A 269 14.06 -2.98 -7.40
N ASN A 270 15.12 -2.64 -6.67
CA ASN A 270 15.30 -1.29 -6.14
C ASN A 270 15.64 -0.27 -7.24
N THR A 271 16.10 -0.76 -8.39
CA THR A 271 16.48 0.07 -9.54
C THR A 271 15.54 -0.11 -10.72
N LYS A 272 14.94 -1.30 -10.88
CA LYS A 272 14.10 -1.63 -12.04
C LYS A 272 12.95 -2.53 -11.67
N ILE A 273 11.75 -2.10 -12.00
CA ILE A 273 10.54 -2.94 -11.92
C ILE A 273 10.39 -3.64 -13.28
N ASP A 274 10.61 -4.95 -13.30
CA ASP A 274 10.70 -5.72 -14.54
C ASP A 274 9.32 -6.15 -15.04
N GLN A 275 9.07 -5.99 -16.34
CA GLN A 275 7.89 -6.51 -17.03
C GLN A 275 8.12 -7.86 -17.72
N SER A 276 9.33 -8.11 -18.21
CA SER A 276 9.59 -9.26 -19.08
C SER A 276 10.24 -10.45 -18.36
N SER A 277 10.91 -10.18 -17.24
CA SER A 277 11.46 -11.24 -16.39
C SER A 277 10.72 -11.21 -15.05
N PRO A 278 9.52 -11.79 -15.04
CA PRO A 278 8.60 -11.70 -13.91
C PRO A 278 9.16 -12.30 -12.62
N TYR A 279 10.31 -12.91 -12.69
CA TYR A 279 10.87 -13.72 -11.61
C TYR A 279 11.67 -12.89 -10.60
N LYS A 280 12.27 -11.77 -10.99
CA LYS A 280 13.19 -11.06 -10.11
C LYS A 280 12.48 -10.36 -8.96
N CYS A 281 11.51 -9.48 -9.24
CA CYS A 281 10.85 -8.71 -8.19
C CYS A 281 9.87 -9.51 -7.32
N LYS A 282 9.43 -10.69 -7.77
CA LYS A 282 8.61 -11.59 -6.94
C LYS A 282 9.45 -12.47 -6.03
N ASN A 283 10.67 -12.78 -6.47
CA ASN A 283 11.54 -13.60 -5.66
C ASN A 283 11.90 -12.82 -4.39
N ASN A 284 11.91 -13.52 -3.29
CA ASN A 284 12.30 -12.93 -2.03
C ASN A 284 11.54 -11.61 -1.73
N ASN A 285 10.22 -11.59 -1.97
CA ASN A 285 9.37 -10.40 -1.83
C ASN A 285 8.11 -10.73 -1.02
N TRP A 286 8.02 -10.16 0.16
CA TRP A 286 6.89 -10.41 1.07
C TRP A 286 5.56 -9.79 0.60
N MET A 287 5.60 -8.75 -0.23
CA MET A 287 4.39 -8.16 -0.84
C MET A 287 3.92 -8.94 -2.08
N PHE A 288 4.61 -10.01 -2.43
CA PHE A 288 4.12 -10.97 -3.38
C PHE A 288 3.16 -11.92 -2.67
N PHE A 289 1.88 -11.53 -2.59
CA PHE A 289 0.85 -12.33 -1.94
C PHE A 289 0.65 -13.66 -2.68
N LYS A 290 0.74 -14.77 -1.95
CA LYS A 290 0.80 -16.14 -2.48
C LYS A 290 -0.43 -16.60 -3.27
N GLU A 291 -1.48 -15.84 -3.31
CA GLU A 291 -2.78 -16.22 -3.88
C GLU A 291 -2.88 -16.00 -5.39
N ASN A 292 -1.87 -16.21 -6.21
CA ASN A 292 -1.95 -16.07 -7.68
C ASN A 292 -2.84 -14.90 -8.14
N THR A 293 -2.76 -13.77 -7.51
CA THR A 293 -3.78 -12.74 -7.50
C THR A 293 -3.14 -11.40 -7.84
N SER A 294 -3.66 -10.76 -8.85
CA SER A 294 -3.37 -9.34 -9.09
C SER A 294 -4.00 -8.50 -7.99
N TYR A 295 -3.36 -7.42 -7.58
CA TYR A 295 -3.95 -6.47 -6.66
C TYR A 295 -3.73 -5.02 -7.11
N LEU A 296 -4.70 -4.17 -6.78
CA LEU A 296 -4.67 -2.75 -7.11
C LEU A 296 -3.64 -2.00 -6.29
N THR A 297 -3.05 -1.00 -6.91
CA THR A 297 -2.17 -0.02 -6.26
C THR A 297 -2.76 1.38 -6.38
N LEU A 298 -2.27 2.31 -5.58
CA LEU A 298 -2.75 3.69 -5.59
C LEU A 298 -2.30 4.47 -6.84
N SER A 299 -1.39 3.93 -7.62
CA SER A 299 -0.81 4.64 -8.77
C SER A 299 -1.77 4.61 -9.97
N PRO A 300 -2.53 5.68 -10.26
CA PRO A 300 -3.33 5.76 -11.47
C PRO A 300 -2.42 5.85 -12.69
N SER A 301 -2.91 5.42 -13.85
CA SER A 301 -2.20 5.59 -15.12
C SER A 301 -2.56 6.91 -15.77
N THR A 302 -1.69 7.46 -16.62
CA THR A 302 -2.01 8.60 -17.49
C THR A 302 -3.03 8.25 -18.59
N TYR A 303 -3.29 6.97 -18.82
CA TYR A 303 -4.45 6.55 -19.61
C TYR A 303 -5.73 6.77 -18.79
N THR A 304 -6.69 7.48 -19.38
CA THR A 304 -7.92 7.93 -18.70
C THR A 304 -8.80 6.82 -18.14
N SER A 305 -8.63 5.59 -18.60
CA SER A 305 -9.46 4.44 -18.19
C SER A 305 -8.73 3.42 -17.32
N ARG A 306 -7.48 3.70 -16.88
CA ARG A 306 -6.62 2.65 -16.34
C ARG A 306 -5.99 3.01 -15.00
N ALA A 307 -5.84 1.99 -14.15
CA ALA A 307 -5.08 2.05 -12.91
C ALA A 307 -3.93 1.05 -12.93
N PHE A 308 -2.84 1.36 -12.25
CA PHE A 308 -1.75 0.41 -12.07
C PHE A 308 -2.11 -0.65 -11.03
N TYR A 309 -1.63 -1.85 -11.27
CA TYR A 309 -1.77 -2.96 -10.35
C TYR A 309 -0.51 -3.84 -10.37
N VAL A 310 -0.29 -4.55 -9.30
CA VAL A 310 0.67 -5.65 -9.27
C VAL A 310 -0.02 -6.89 -9.80
N TRP A 311 0.49 -7.42 -10.89
CA TRP A 311 -0.09 -8.57 -11.54
C TRP A 311 0.64 -9.86 -11.19
N ASN A 312 -0.12 -10.84 -10.72
CA ASN A 312 0.40 -12.15 -10.38
C ASN A 312 -0.34 -13.24 -11.18
N VAL A 313 0.00 -13.42 -12.44
CA VAL A 313 -0.52 -14.54 -13.23
C VAL A 313 0.62 -15.48 -13.61
N ASN A 314 0.42 -16.79 -13.35
CA ASN A 314 1.35 -17.85 -13.73
C ASN A 314 2.81 -17.63 -13.32
N GLY A 315 3.02 -17.00 -12.19
CA GLY A 315 4.34 -16.75 -11.67
C GLY A 315 5.09 -15.56 -12.30
N GLY A 316 4.42 -14.75 -13.10
CA GLY A 316 4.93 -13.45 -13.57
C GLY A 316 4.43 -12.30 -12.72
N VAL A 317 5.32 -11.40 -12.31
CA VAL A 317 4.94 -10.13 -11.71
C VAL A 317 5.28 -9.04 -12.70
N THR A 318 4.27 -8.32 -13.12
CA THR A 318 4.47 -7.13 -13.90
C THR A 318 3.81 -5.96 -13.20
N ALA A 319 4.48 -4.82 -13.08
CA ALA A 319 3.78 -3.58 -12.92
C ALA A 319 2.99 -3.36 -14.22
N GLY A 320 1.74 -3.75 -14.19
CA GLY A 320 0.80 -3.60 -15.30
C GLY A 320 -0.21 -2.51 -15.00
N TYR A 321 -1.00 -2.19 -16.00
CA TYR A 321 -2.20 -1.38 -15.82
C TYR A 321 -3.37 -2.11 -16.45
N ASN A 322 -4.53 -2.00 -15.83
CA ASN A 322 -5.78 -2.58 -16.32
C ASN A 322 -6.87 -1.53 -16.34
N ASP A 323 -7.94 -1.85 -17.01
CA ASP A 323 -9.10 -0.97 -17.04
C ASP A 323 -9.69 -0.82 -15.62
N ALA A 324 -10.15 0.37 -15.29
CA ALA A 324 -10.61 0.71 -13.95
C ALA A 324 -11.82 -0.13 -13.50
N THR A 325 -12.57 -0.69 -14.46
CA THR A 325 -13.75 -1.52 -14.23
C THR A 325 -13.43 -2.99 -13.92
N VAL A 326 -12.18 -3.42 -14.03
CA VAL A 326 -11.79 -4.81 -13.77
C VAL A 326 -11.63 -5.04 -12.27
N ALA A 327 -12.40 -5.99 -11.73
CA ALA A 327 -12.28 -6.39 -10.34
C ALA A 327 -10.91 -7.04 -10.07
N THR A 328 -10.24 -6.55 -9.05
CA THR A 328 -8.92 -6.98 -8.66
C THR A 328 -8.86 -7.06 -7.13
N ALA A 329 -7.96 -7.84 -6.57
CA ALA A 329 -7.83 -7.91 -5.12
C ALA A 329 -7.45 -6.55 -4.53
N VAL A 330 -8.08 -6.21 -3.41
CA VAL A 330 -7.87 -4.94 -2.71
C VAL A 330 -7.23 -5.21 -1.36
N PHE A 331 -6.06 -4.64 -1.16
CA PHE A 331 -5.33 -4.64 0.11
C PHE A 331 -5.21 -3.19 0.61
N PRO A 332 -6.06 -2.77 1.55
CA PRO A 332 -6.01 -1.43 2.11
C PRO A 332 -4.67 -1.10 2.74
N ALA A 333 -4.24 0.15 2.59
CA ALA A 333 -3.06 0.71 3.25
C ALA A 333 -3.44 1.94 4.08
N ILE A 334 -2.73 2.15 5.19
CA ILE A 334 -2.93 3.25 6.16
C ILE A 334 -1.58 3.82 6.62
N TYR A 335 -1.63 5.03 7.15
CA TYR A 335 -0.55 5.67 7.89
C TYR A 335 -0.95 5.94 9.32
#